data_5e28ef46bd505fe337160e418ac0868d
#
_entry.id   5e28ef46bd505fe337160e418ac0868d
#
_cell.length_a   1.000
_cell.length_b   1.000
_cell.length_c   1.000
_cell.angle_alpha   90.00
_cell.angle_beta   90.00
_cell.angle_gamma   90.00
#
_symmetry.space_group_name_H-M   'P 1'
#
loop_
_entity.id
_entity.type
_entity.pdbx_description
1 polymer ?
#
loop_
_entity_poly.entity_id
_entity_poly.type
_entity_poly.pdbx_seq_one_letter_code
_entity_poly.pdbx_strand_id
1 'polypeptide(L)'
;VQFTPDLLPSDVTGTNVYNERDRTFEFAEGPIFANVVLADEINRAPPKTQSALLEAMEENQVTTDGTTRGLPDPFCVIATQNDVEPGQTYELPVAEVDRFTKKIRLGYPDTEEEAAILGRLAGDHPVDDVEPVATIADVRRARRIVGEIEASEAVREYVARLAVFTRRNARLGASPRGSLALVRASQARAALEGRDYVIPDDVQAEAPTVLSHRIRTESGGTDGADVVDDALDRIRVE
;
A
#
# COMPACT_ATOMS: atom_id res chain seq x y z
N VAL A 1 -7.11 -12.76 -1.92
CA VAL A 1 -7.45 -13.38 -0.61
C VAL A 1 -8.50 -12.54 0.06
N GLN A 2 -9.66 -13.15 0.38
CA GLN A 2 -10.68 -12.51 1.20
C GLN A 2 -10.32 -12.68 2.67
N PHE A 3 -10.19 -11.59 3.41
CA PHE A 3 -9.87 -11.62 4.83
C PHE A 3 -11.15 -11.78 5.64
N THR A 4 -11.19 -12.81 6.49
CA THR A 4 -12.35 -13.17 7.32
C THR A 4 -11.93 -13.32 8.78
N PRO A 5 -12.86 -13.24 9.75
CA PRO A 5 -12.52 -13.34 11.18
C PRO A 5 -11.87 -14.66 11.59
N ASP A 6 -12.05 -15.72 10.82
CA ASP A 6 -11.51 -17.06 11.06
C ASP A 6 -10.23 -17.36 10.26
N LEU A 7 -9.77 -16.44 9.40
CA LEU A 7 -8.57 -16.61 8.58
C LEU A 7 -7.31 -16.71 9.46
N LEU A 8 -6.55 -17.78 9.29
CA LEU A 8 -5.30 -18.01 10.02
C LEU A 8 -4.09 -17.45 9.25
N PRO A 9 -2.99 -17.12 9.93
CA PRO A 9 -1.73 -16.74 9.27
C PRO A 9 -1.26 -17.76 8.25
N SER A 10 -1.38 -19.06 8.55
CA SER A 10 -1.01 -20.16 7.66
C SER A 10 -1.81 -20.21 6.35
N ASP A 11 -3.06 -19.70 6.35
CA ASP A 11 -3.89 -19.65 5.15
C ASP A 11 -3.37 -18.60 4.16
N VAL A 12 -2.62 -17.63 4.65
CA VAL A 12 -1.97 -16.58 3.84
C VAL A 12 -0.55 -16.98 3.47
N THR A 13 0.25 -17.45 4.45
CA THR A 13 1.69 -17.72 4.29
C THR A 13 2.01 -19.12 3.80
N GLY A 14 1.08 -20.04 3.89
CA GLY A 14 1.32 -21.46 3.64
C GLY A 14 1.75 -22.23 4.90
N THR A 15 1.80 -23.53 4.77
CA THR A 15 2.08 -24.46 5.88
C THR A 15 2.79 -25.72 5.40
N ASN A 16 3.47 -26.41 6.32
CA ASN A 16 4.03 -27.73 6.04
C ASN A 16 2.93 -28.79 6.14
N VAL A 17 2.74 -29.54 5.07
CA VAL A 17 1.79 -30.66 4.97
C VAL A 17 2.57 -31.97 5.00
N TYR A 18 2.13 -32.90 5.82
CA TYR A 18 2.75 -34.23 5.87
C TYR A 18 2.32 -35.07 4.68
N ASN A 19 3.29 -35.50 3.87
CA ASN A 19 3.09 -36.44 2.77
C ASN A 19 3.25 -37.86 3.31
N GLU A 20 2.14 -38.58 3.45
CA GLU A 20 2.13 -39.97 3.99
C GLU A 20 2.88 -40.94 3.08
N ARG A 21 2.89 -40.72 1.77
CA ARG A 21 3.54 -41.60 0.80
C ARG A 21 5.06 -41.59 0.94
N ASP A 22 5.63 -40.38 1.03
CA ASP A 22 7.07 -40.20 1.09
C ASP A 22 7.58 -40.03 2.53
N ARG A 23 6.65 -39.96 3.50
CA ARG A 23 6.91 -39.74 4.93
C ARG A 23 7.75 -38.48 5.21
N THR A 24 7.51 -37.44 4.43
CA THR A 24 8.18 -36.15 4.51
C THR A 24 7.18 -35.02 4.72
N PHE A 25 7.65 -33.89 5.26
CA PHE A 25 6.89 -32.67 5.25
C PHE A 25 7.20 -31.88 3.98
N GLU A 26 6.17 -31.48 3.27
CA GLU A 26 6.27 -30.63 2.08
C GLU A 26 5.58 -29.30 2.36
N PHE A 27 6.24 -28.21 1.97
CA PHE A 27 5.65 -26.89 2.15
C PHE A 27 4.62 -26.64 1.06
N ALA A 28 3.38 -26.43 1.47
CA ALA A 28 2.32 -25.93 0.60
C ALA A 28 2.32 -24.40 0.67
N GLU A 29 2.71 -23.75 -0.44
CA GLU A 29 2.73 -22.29 -0.54
C GLU A 29 1.33 -21.70 -0.37
N GLY A 30 1.24 -20.65 0.44
CA GLY A 30 0.03 -19.85 0.57
C GLY A 30 -0.09 -18.82 -0.56
N PRO A 31 -1.23 -18.13 -0.66
CA PRO A 31 -1.50 -17.14 -1.71
C PRO A 31 -0.57 -15.92 -1.70
N ILE A 32 0.22 -15.75 -0.65
CA ILE A 32 1.23 -14.67 -0.58
C ILE A 32 2.39 -14.87 -1.57
N PHE A 33 2.62 -16.10 -2.05
CA PHE A 33 3.66 -16.42 -3.04
C PHE A 33 3.23 -16.04 -4.46
N ALA A 34 2.82 -14.79 -4.63
CA ALA A 34 2.41 -14.18 -5.89
C ALA A 34 3.06 -12.81 -6.08
N ASN A 35 3.18 -12.34 -7.32
CA ASN A 35 3.72 -11.01 -7.59
C ASN A 35 2.79 -9.89 -7.10
N VAL A 36 1.49 -10.10 -7.19
CA VAL A 36 0.46 -9.16 -6.70
C VAL A 36 -0.51 -9.92 -5.82
N VAL A 37 -0.68 -9.45 -4.61
CA VAL A 37 -1.63 -10.00 -3.63
C VAL A 37 -2.71 -8.97 -3.36
N LEU A 38 -3.95 -9.30 -3.69
CA LEU A 38 -5.12 -8.55 -3.26
C LEU A 38 -5.59 -9.09 -1.91
N ALA A 39 -5.43 -8.28 -0.87
CA ALA A 39 -5.92 -8.56 0.48
C ALA A 39 -7.25 -7.81 0.69
N ASP A 40 -8.33 -8.49 0.39
CA ASP A 40 -9.66 -7.87 0.43
C ASP A 40 -10.22 -7.88 1.86
N GLU A 41 -10.72 -6.72 2.31
CA GLU A 41 -11.22 -6.47 3.67
C GLU A 41 -10.23 -6.86 4.78
N ILE A 42 -8.96 -6.41 4.66
CA ILE A 42 -7.87 -6.79 5.58
C ILE A 42 -8.21 -6.57 7.06
N ASN A 43 -9.05 -5.57 7.36
CA ASN A 43 -9.47 -5.22 8.71
C ASN A 43 -10.48 -6.20 9.33
N ARG A 44 -10.97 -7.21 8.60
CA ARG A 44 -11.84 -8.26 9.15
C ARG A 44 -11.07 -9.43 9.77
N ALA A 45 -9.83 -9.67 9.36
CA ALA A 45 -9.03 -10.75 9.92
C ALA A 45 -8.40 -10.37 11.28
N PRO A 46 -8.09 -11.36 12.13
CA PRO A 46 -7.43 -11.13 13.40
C PRO A 46 -6.05 -10.46 13.22
N PRO A 47 -5.57 -9.69 14.23
CA PRO A 47 -4.29 -9.00 14.17
C PRO A 47 -3.09 -9.90 13.83
N LYS A 48 -3.08 -11.15 14.26
CA LYS A 48 -2.01 -12.11 13.91
C LYS A 48 -1.93 -12.37 12.41
N THR A 49 -3.07 -12.50 11.74
CA THR A 49 -3.14 -12.75 10.29
C THR A 49 -2.75 -11.50 9.52
N GLN A 50 -3.21 -10.34 9.97
CA GLN A 50 -2.76 -9.05 9.42
C GLN A 50 -1.24 -8.91 9.53
N SER A 51 -0.65 -9.13 10.71
CA SER A 51 0.79 -9.01 10.96
C SER A 51 1.63 -9.94 10.07
N ALA A 52 1.16 -11.16 9.79
CA ALA A 52 1.87 -12.08 8.92
C ALA A 52 2.02 -11.54 7.47
N LEU A 53 0.96 -10.95 6.92
CA LEU A 53 1.03 -10.29 5.61
C LEU A 53 1.96 -9.08 5.64
N LEU A 54 1.86 -8.27 6.68
CA LEU A 54 2.61 -7.01 6.79
C LEU A 54 4.11 -7.22 7.04
N GLU A 55 4.49 -8.29 7.76
CA GLU A 55 5.88 -8.70 7.89
C GLU A 55 6.46 -9.11 6.53
N ALA A 56 5.70 -9.89 5.77
CA ALA A 56 6.11 -10.32 4.44
C ALA A 56 6.28 -9.14 3.46
N MET A 57 5.46 -8.08 3.58
CA MET A 57 5.60 -6.86 2.78
C MET A 57 6.92 -6.12 3.07
N GLU A 58 7.39 -6.14 4.30
CA GLU A 58 8.61 -5.44 4.71
C GLU A 58 9.87 -6.21 4.35
N GLU A 59 9.87 -7.51 4.67
CA GLU A 59 11.04 -8.37 4.55
C GLU A 59 11.17 -9.02 3.16
N ASN A 60 10.13 -8.95 2.30
CA ASN A 60 10.02 -9.69 1.04
C ASN A 60 10.26 -11.20 1.19
N GLN A 61 9.92 -11.74 2.34
CA GLN A 61 10.11 -13.15 2.69
C GLN A 61 9.08 -13.58 3.74
N VAL A 62 8.92 -14.89 3.85
CA VAL A 62 8.07 -15.54 4.87
C VAL A 62 8.89 -16.57 5.61
N THR A 63 8.81 -16.58 6.94
CA THR A 63 9.44 -17.60 7.77
C THR A 63 8.36 -18.51 8.37
N THR A 64 8.36 -19.78 7.99
CA THR A 64 7.43 -20.79 8.49
C THR A 64 8.24 -21.99 9.00
N ASP A 65 7.97 -22.41 10.23
CA ASP A 65 8.64 -23.56 10.87
C ASP A 65 10.18 -23.49 10.82
N GLY A 66 10.74 -22.29 11.02
CA GLY A 66 12.18 -22.05 11.02
C GLY A 66 12.82 -22.00 9.62
N THR A 67 12.05 -22.12 8.55
CA THR A 67 12.54 -22.00 7.18
C THR A 67 12.07 -20.69 6.57
N THR A 68 13.03 -19.88 6.11
CA THR A 68 12.75 -18.61 5.42
C THR A 68 12.67 -18.83 3.92
N ARG A 69 11.62 -18.30 3.29
CA ARG A 69 11.36 -18.38 1.86
C ARG A 69 11.17 -16.98 1.29
N GLY A 70 11.91 -16.66 0.24
CA GLY A 70 11.76 -15.37 -0.47
C GLY A 70 10.46 -15.31 -1.24
N LEU A 71 9.85 -14.13 -1.27
CA LEU A 71 8.68 -13.85 -2.10
C LEU A 71 9.09 -13.53 -3.54
N PRO A 72 8.18 -13.67 -4.52
CA PRO A 72 8.45 -13.30 -5.90
C PRO A 72 8.83 -11.81 -6.05
N ASP A 73 9.76 -11.51 -6.95
CA ASP A 73 10.07 -10.13 -7.32
C ASP A 73 9.52 -9.82 -8.74
N PRO A 74 8.76 -8.74 -8.94
CA PRO A 74 8.28 -7.77 -7.95
C PRO A 74 7.20 -8.36 -7.03
N PHE A 75 7.14 -7.89 -5.80
CA PHE A 75 6.07 -8.17 -4.86
C PHE A 75 5.30 -6.89 -4.56
N CYS A 76 3.97 -6.96 -4.56
CA CYS A 76 3.08 -5.85 -4.27
C CYS A 76 1.82 -6.34 -3.58
N VAL A 77 1.40 -5.65 -2.53
CA VAL A 77 0.13 -5.89 -1.85
C VAL A 77 -0.82 -4.72 -2.10
N ILE A 78 -2.03 -5.05 -2.52
CA ILE A 78 -3.16 -4.13 -2.58
C ILE A 78 -4.14 -4.61 -1.51
N ALA A 79 -4.40 -3.76 -0.51
CA ALA A 79 -5.35 -4.09 0.55
C ALA A 79 -6.57 -3.17 0.48
N THR A 80 -7.75 -3.74 0.68
CA THR A 80 -8.98 -2.95 0.85
C THR A 80 -9.40 -2.93 2.32
N GLN A 81 -10.04 -1.84 2.71
CA GLN A 81 -10.71 -1.71 4.01
C GLN A 81 -12.15 -1.25 3.76
N ASN A 82 -13.08 -1.87 4.45
CA ASN A 82 -14.47 -1.41 4.47
C ASN A 82 -14.72 -0.72 5.83
N ASP A 83 -14.93 0.60 5.78
CA ASP A 83 -15.14 1.43 6.98
C ASP A 83 -16.62 1.45 7.43
N VAL A 84 -17.52 0.74 6.71
CA VAL A 84 -18.99 0.86 6.88
C VAL A 84 -19.56 -0.07 7.96
N GLU A 85 -18.84 -1.08 8.43
CA GLU A 85 -19.32 -2.03 9.44
C GLU A 85 -18.65 -1.83 10.81
N PRO A 86 -19.16 -0.94 11.68
CA PRO A 86 -18.66 -0.80 13.04
C PRO A 86 -18.91 -2.07 13.86
N GLY A 87 -17.86 -2.60 14.48
CA GLY A 87 -17.98 -3.67 15.48
C GLY A 87 -17.60 -5.08 15.04
N GLN A 88 -17.27 -5.29 13.76
CA GLN A 88 -16.75 -6.57 13.23
C GLN A 88 -15.36 -6.44 12.61
N THR A 89 -14.68 -5.32 12.83
CA THR A 89 -13.39 -5.02 12.22
C THR A 89 -12.33 -4.78 13.30
N TYR A 90 -11.10 -5.19 13.00
CA TYR A 90 -9.91 -4.89 13.79
C TYR A 90 -9.18 -3.73 13.14
N GLU A 91 -9.02 -2.62 13.86
CA GLU A 91 -8.19 -1.52 13.34
C GLU A 91 -6.74 -1.97 13.16
N LEU A 92 -6.17 -1.62 12.02
CA LEU A 92 -4.74 -1.82 11.81
C LEU A 92 -3.95 -0.88 12.73
N PRO A 93 -2.99 -1.41 13.51
CA PRO A 93 -2.08 -0.57 14.29
C PRO A 93 -1.36 0.44 13.41
N VAL A 94 -1.12 1.65 13.92
CA VAL A 94 -0.49 2.74 13.15
C VAL A 94 0.86 2.33 12.55
N ALA A 95 1.66 1.55 13.30
CA ALA A 95 2.95 1.04 12.83
C ALA A 95 2.81 0.09 11.62
N GLU A 96 1.66 -0.56 11.49
CA GLU A 96 1.35 -1.46 10.38
C GLU A 96 0.82 -0.69 9.18
N VAL A 97 -0.02 0.31 9.41
CA VAL A 97 -0.50 1.22 8.35
C VAL A 97 0.66 1.96 7.68
N ASP A 98 1.71 2.31 8.42
CA ASP A 98 2.93 2.97 7.91
C ASP A 98 3.70 2.13 6.87
N ARG A 99 3.43 0.83 6.76
CA ARG A 99 4.04 -0.07 5.75
C ARG A 99 3.43 0.09 4.37
N PHE A 100 2.19 0.56 4.27
CA PHE A 100 1.55 0.85 2.98
C PHE A 100 2.09 2.15 2.39
N THR A 101 2.52 2.11 1.14
CA THR A 101 3.08 3.29 0.45
C THR A 101 2.04 4.39 0.29
N LYS A 102 0.83 4.03 -0.14
CA LYS A 102 -0.28 4.96 -0.42
C LYS A 102 -1.58 4.44 0.18
N LYS A 103 -2.44 5.36 0.60
CA LYS A 103 -3.87 5.11 0.86
C LYS A 103 -4.70 5.94 -0.10
N ILE A 104 -5.58 5.26 -0.84
CA ILE A 104 -6.50 5.87 -1.78
C ILE A 104 -7.91 5.66 -1.23
N ARG A 105 -8.74 6.69 -1.30
CA ARG A 105 -10.17 6.59 -1.00
C ARG A 105 -10.95 6.58 -2.32
N LEU A 106 -11.78 5.58 -2.50
CA LEU A 106 -12.73 5.54 -3.59
C LEU A 106 -14.02 6.23 -3.13
N GLY A 107 -14.42 7.27 -3.85
CA GLY A 107 -15.71 7.92 -3.64
C GLY A 107 -16.86 7.12 -4.29
N TYR A 108 -18.07 7.62 -4.13
CA TYR A 108 -19.18 7.14 -4.93
C TYR A 108 -19.04 7.68 -6.36
N PRO A 109 -19.47 6.90 -7.37
CA PRO A 109 -19.55 7.39 -8.74
C PRO A 109 -20.55 8.55 -8.83
N ASP A 110 -20.33 9.44 -9.78
CA ASP A 110 -21.36 10.42 -10.16
C ASP A 110 -22.48 9.77 -10.99
N THR A 111 -23.51 10.54 -11.33
CA THR A 111 -24.68 10.01 -12.04
C THR A 111 -24.34 9.44 -13.43
N GLU A 112 -23.36 10.03 -14.12
CA GLU A 112 -22.94 9.57 -15.46
C GLU A 112 -22.12 8.31 -15.36
N GLU A 113 -21.19 8.25 -14.39
CA GLU A 113 -20.38 7.09 -14.10
C GLU A 113 -21.24 5.91 -13.63
N GLU A 114 -22.24 6.15 -12.76
CA GLU A 114 -23.16 5.12 -12.28
C GLU A 114 -24.01 4.56 -13.42
N ALA A 115 -24.53 5.42 -14.29
CA ALA A 115 -25.26 5.00 -15.49
C ALA A 115 -24.38 4.16 -16.43
N ALA A 116 -23.11 4.52 -16.60
CA ALA A 116 -22.14 3.75 -17.39
C ALA A 116 -21.87 2.37 -16.77
N ILE A 117 -21.75 2.28 -15.43
CA ILE A 117 -21.58 1.01 -14.71
C ILE A 117 -22.78 0.12 -14.95
N LEU A 118 -23.99 0.63 -14.78
CA LEU A 118 -25.23 -0.11 -15.00
C LEU A 118 -25.36 -0.61 -16.45
N GLY A 119 -24.92 0.20 -17.42
CA GLY A 119 -24.89 -0.19 -18.83
C GLY A 119 -23.91 -1.33 -19.15
N ARG A 120 -22.77 -1.37 -18.47
CA ARG A 120 -21.74 -2.42 -18.65
C ARG A 120 -22.12 -3.73 -17.97
N LEU A 121 -22.78 -3.70 -16.82
CA LEU A 121 -23.22 -4.88 -16.08
C LEU A 121 -24.38 -5.64 -16.75
N ALA A 122 -24.96 -5.10 -17.82
CA ALA A 122 -26.00 -5.79 -18.61
C ALA A 122 -25.43 -6.87 -19.55
N GLY A 123 -24.09 -7.10 -19.58
CA GLY A 123 -23.38 -8.09 -20.40
C GLY A 123 -22.43 -8.98 -19.60
N ASP A 124 -21.47 -9.59 -20.31
CA ASP A 124 -20.39 -10.40 -19.72
C ASP A 124 -19.50 -9.52 -18.82
N HIS A 125 -18.88 -10.14 -17.80
CA HIS A 125 -18.10 -9.40 -16.80
C HIS A 125 -16.83 -8.80 -17.47
N PRO A 126 -16.62 -7.46 -17.43
CA PRO A 126 -15.52 -6.81 -18.17
C PRO A 126 -14.12 -7.33 -17.83
N VAL A 127 -13.97 -7.98 -16.68
CA VAL A 127 -12.68 -8.56 -16.22
C VAL A 127 -12.23 -9.73 -17.10
N ASP A 128 -13.18 -10.46 -17.71
CA ASP A 128 -12.89 -11.64 -18.53
C ASP A 128 -12.22 -11.26 -19.86
N ASP A 129 -12.38 -10.00 -20.30
CA ASP A 129 -11.83 -9.46 -21.55
C ASP A 129 -10.48 -8.73 -21.36
N VAL A 130 -9.93 -8.72 -20.13
CA VAL A 130 -8.67 -8.01 -19.85
C VAL A 130 -7.47 -8.81 -20.37
N GLU A 131 -6.78 -8.25 -21.37
CA GLU A 131 -5.55 -8.81 -21.92
C GLU A 131 -4.30 -8.28 -21.21
N PRO A 132 -3.21 -9.08 -21.12
CA PRO A 132 -1.94 -8.63 -20.56
C PRO A 132 -1.36 -7.45 -21.35
N VAL A 133 -1.04 -6.34 -20.67
CA VAL A 133 -0.45 -5.13 -21.29
C VAL A 133 1.03 -4.95 -20.94
N ALA A 134 1.56 -5.72 -20.00
CA ALA A 134 2.96 -5.67 -19.59
C ALA A 134 3.41 -7.02 -19.01
N THR A 135 4.70 -7.25 -19.04
CA THR A 135 5.35 -8.42 -18.44
C THR A 135 5.97 -8.09 -17.08
N ILE A 136 6.32 -9.13 -16.31
CA ILE A 136 7.10 -8.97 -15.07
C ILE A 136 8.43 -8.25 -15.34
N ALA A 137 9.06 -8.51 -16.49
CA ALA A 137 10.32 -7.86 -16.89
C ALA A 137 10.12 -6.35 -17.10
N ASP A 138 8.98 -5.94 -17.67
CA ASP A 138 8.63 -4.52 -17.85
C ASP A 138 8.44 -3.81 -16.51
N VAL A 139 7.75 -4.44 -15.57
CA VAL A 139 7.57 -3.89 -14.21
C VAL A 139 8.92 -3.74 -13.49
N ARG A 140 9.79 -4.74 -13.57
CA ARG A 140 11.16 -4.65 -13.02
C ARG A 140 11.97 -3.53 -13.66
N ARG A 141 11.85 -3.36 -14.98
CA ARG A 141 12.50 -2.26 -15.70
C ARG A 141 11.97 -0.91 -15.24
N ALA A 142 10.66 -0.76 -15.13
CA ALA A 142 10.03 0.47 -14.64
C ALA A 142 10.50 0.83 -13.22
N ARG A 143 10.55 -0.15 -12.30
CA ARG A 143 11.09 0.06 -10.95
C ARG A 143 12.55 0.56 -10.95
N ARG A 144 13.40 0.05 -11.84
CA ARG A 144 14.78 0.55 -11.96
C ARG A 144 14.81 1.98 -12.46
N ILE A 145 14.06 2.31 -13.51
CA ILE A 145 13.95 3.67 -14.05
C ILE A 145 13.51 4.64 -12.95
N VAL A 146 12.45 4.32 -12.21
CA VAL A 146 11.97 5.14 -11.09
C VAL A 146 13.07 5.37 -10.04
N GLY A 147 13.90 4.34 -9.77
CA GLY A 147 15.02 4.47 -8.83
C GLY A 147 16.15 5.39 -9.31
N GLU A 148 16.25 5.62 -10.62
CA GLU A 148 17.25 6.50 -11.24
C GLU A 148 16.79 7.97 -11.37
N ILE A 149 15.48 8.25 -11.19
CA ILE A 149 14.93 9.60 -11.22
C ILE A 149 15.54 10.45 -10.11
N GLU A 150 16.12 11.60 -10.48
CA GLU A 150 16.79 12.46 -9.54
C GLU A 150 15.80 13.19 -8.60
N ALA A 151 16.02 13.09 -7.31
CA ALA A 151 15.42 13.98 -6.31
C ALA A 151 16.52 14.90 -5.77
N SER A 152 16.53 16.15 -6.18
CA SER A 152 17.53 17.14 -5.77
C SER A 152 17.56 17.35 -4.25
N GLU A 153 18.62 17.97 -3.73
CA GLU A 153 18.72 18.31 -2.30
C GLU A 153 17.53 19.18 -1.86
N ALA A 154 17.18 20.19 -2.65
CA ALA A 154 16.04 21.08 -2.37
C ALA A 154 14.71 20.30 -2.26
N VAL A 155 14.47 19.33 -3.16
CA VAL A 155 13.28 18.47 -3.08
C VAL A 155 13.31 17.61 -1.81
N ARG A 156 14.45 17.01 -1.47
CA ARG A 156 14.56 16.20 -0.23
C ARG A 156 14.37 17.04 1.03
N GLU A 157 14.88 18.26 1.06
CA GLU A 157 14.66 19.21 2.14
C GLU A 157 13.20 19.64 2.23
N TYR A 158 12.53 19.86 1.10
CA TYR A 158 11.11 20.17 1.07
C TYR A 158 10.28 19.03 1.68
N VAL A 159 10.53 17.78 1.29
CA VAL A 159 9.88 16.60 1.88
C VAL A 159 10.15 16.50 3.40
N ALA A 160 11.40 16.76 3.82
CA ALA A 160 11.75 16.74 5.24
C ALA A 160 10.99 17.82 6.03
N ARG A 161 10.85 19.04 5.48
CA ARG A 161 10.08 20.13 6.10
C ARG A 161 8.60 19.79 6.24
N LEU A 162 7.98 19.16 5.22
CA LEU A 162 6.62 18.66 5.31
C LEU A 162 6.48 17.62 6.43
N ALA A 163 7.37 16.64 6.50
CA ALA A 163 7.33 15.60 7.54
C ALA A 163 7.53 16.20 8.94
N VAL A 164 8.46 17.14 9.11
CA VAL A 164 8.68 17.85 10.38
C VAL A 164 7.45 18.65 10.78
N PHE A 165 6.79 19.31 9.84
CA PHE A 165 5.56 20.04 10.10
C PHE A 165 4.47 19.10 10.65
N THR A 166 4.25 17.94 10.04
CA THR A 166 3.25 16.97 10.52
C THR A 166 3.55 16.49 11.94
N ARG A 167 4.84 16.27 12.28
CA ARG A 167 5.27 15.86 13.64
C ARG A 167 5.05 16.93 14.71
N ARG A 168 5.04 18.20 14.33
CA ARG A 168 4.82 19.33 15.25
C ARG A 168 3.33 19.63 15.44
N ASN A 169 2.49 19.27 14.48
CA ASN A 169 1.07 19.65 14.44
C ASN A 169 0.12 18.46 14.60
N ALA A 170 0.63 17.28 14.93
CA ALA A 170 -0.15 16.09 15.19
C ALA A 170 0.41 15.32 16.40
N ARG A 171 -0.42 14.49 17.03
CA ARG A 171 0.02 13.57 18.08
C ARG A 171 1.07 12.58 17.56
N LEU A 172 0.88 12.08 16.34
CA LEU A 172 1.82 11.27 15.60
C LEU A 172 1.88 11.79 14.17
N GLY A 173 3.04 12.26 13.75
CA GLY A 173 3.30 12.71 12.39
C GLY A 173 4.00 11.66 11.55
N ALA A 174 4.30 11.99 10.29
CA ALA A 174 4.95 11.10 9.35
C ALA A 174 6.31 10.58 9.85
N SER A 175 6.52 9.27 9.76
CA SER A 175 7.79 8.61 10.08
C SER A 175 8.86 8.91 9.00
N PRO A 176 10.14 8.59 9.24
CA PRO A 176 11.16 8.60 8.18
C PRO A 176 10.81 7.70 6.99
N ARG A 177 10.09 6.57 7.23
CA ARG A 177 9.55 5.70 6.18
C ARG A 177 8.53 6.44 5.31
N GLY A 178 7.64 7.24 5.92
CA GLY A 178 6.71 8.09 5.20
C GLY A 178 7.41 9.12 4.31
N SER A 179 8.49 9.76 4.79
CA SER A 179 9.29 10.67 3.97
C SER A 179 9.93 9.97 2.77
N LEU A 180 10.49 8.78 2.98
CA LEU A 180 11.07 7.98 1.90
C LEU A 180 10.00 7.52 0.89
N ALA A 181 8.83 7.11 1.38
CA ALA A 181 7.70 6.74 0.53
C ALA A 181 7.25 7.92 -0.34
N LEU A 182 7.23 9.14 0.22
CA LEU A 182 6.86 10.35 -0.52
C LEU A 182 7.88 10.66 -1.62
N VAL A 183 9.18 10.58 -1.35
CA VAL A 183 10.21 10.77 -2.39
C VAL A 183 10.02 9.73 -3.51
N ARG A 184 9.83 8.46 -3.18
CA ARG A 184 9.65 7.39 -4.17
C ARG A 184 8.37 7.54 -4.99
N ALA A 185 7.27 7.96 -4.36
CA ALA A 185 6.02 8.24 -5.07
C ALA A 185 6.19 9.42 -6.04
N SER A 186 6.90 10.48 -5.62
CA SER A 186 7.23 11.63 -6.47
C SER A 186 8.14 11.25 -7.64
N GLN A 187 9.12 10.37 -7.41
CA GLN A 187 9.96 9.82 -8.49
C GLN A 187 9.13 9.03 -9.51
N ALA A 188 8.20 8.18 -9.02
CA ALA A 188 7.31 7.42 -9.89
C ALA A 188 6.41 8.34 -10.71
N ARG A 189 5.89 9.42 -10.11
CA ARG A 189 5.10 10.43 -10.81
C ARG A 189 5.91 11.13 -11.89
N ALA A 190 7.12 11.59 -11.57
CA ALA A 190 8.02 12.23 -12.54
C ALA A 190 8.31 11.29 -13.74
N ALA A 191 8.57 9.99 -13.47
CA ALA A 191 8.78 8.99 -14.52
C ALA A 191 7.54 8.82 -15.42
N LEU A 192 6.33 8.81 -14.85
CA LEU A 192 5.07 8.72 -15.60
C LEU A 192 4.84 9.94 -16.49
N GLU A 193 5.33 11.12 -16.07
CA GLU A 193 5.30 12.36 -16.85
C GLU A 193 6.50 12.48 -17.83
N GLY A 194 7.32 11.43 -17.94
CA GLY A 194 8.46 11.37 -18.86
C GLY A 194 9.66 12.23 -18.45
N ARG A 195 9.79 12.59 -17.15
CA ARG A 195 10.90 13.37 -16.61
C ARG A 195 11.89 12.48 -15.87
N ASP A 196 13.15 12.85 -15.86
CA ASP A 196 14.25 12.20 -15.16
C ASP A 196 14.60 12.88 -13.82
N TYR A 197 13.79 13.87 -13.40
CA TYR A 197 13.92 14.57 -12.14
C TYR A 197 12.55 14.89 -11.52
N VAL A 198 12.52 14.97 -10.20
CA VAL A 198 11.33 15.33 -9.40
C VAL A 198 11.22 16.84 -9.29
N ILE A 199 10.01 17.37 -9.45
CA ILE A 199 9.67 18.76 -9.16
C ILE A 199 8.79 18.86 -7.90
N PRO A 200 8.69 20.02 -7.25
CA PRO A 200 7.86 20.19 -6.06
C PRO A 200 6.40 19.81 -6.25
N ASP A 201 5.84 20.04 -7.44
CA ASP A 201 4.45 19.68 -7.75
C ASP A 201 4.20 18.18 -7.66
N ASP A 202 5.21 17.34 -7.96
CA ASP A 202 5.11 15.89 -7.78
C ASP A 202 4.96 15.54 -6.29
N VAL A 203 5.75 16.22 -5.43
CA VAL A 203 5.67 16.03 -3.98
C VAL A 203 4.32 16.47 -3.45
N GLN A 204 3.82 17.62 -3.89
CA GLN A 204 2.53 18.15 -3.45
C GLN A 204 1.37 17.24 -3.88
N ALA A 205 1.39 16.74 -5.10
CA ALA A 205 0.37 15.84 -5.62
C ALA A 205 0.33 14.48 -4.88
N GLU A 206 1.50 13.99 -4.45
CA GLU A 206 1.61 12.69 -3.79
C GLU A 206 1.42 12.75 -2.27
N ALA A 207 1.71 13.89 -1.64
CA ALA A 207 1.70 14.04 -0.18
C ALA A 207 0.36 13.62 0.47
N PRO A 208 -0.83 13.99 -0.03
CA PRO A 208 -2.09 13.59 0.59
C PRO A 208 -2.27 12.07 0.66
N THR A 209 -2.00 11.34 -0.42
CA THR A 209 -2.17 9.89 -0.47
C THR A 209 -1.09 9.12 0.29
N VAL A 210 0.11 9.70 0.40
CA VAL A 210 1.26 9.08 1.05
C VAL A 210 1.31 9.38 2.55
N LEU A 211 0.98 10.60 2.98
CA LEU A 211 1.19 11.01 4.37
C LEU A 211 -0.06 10.91 5.25
N SER A 212 -1.26 11.19 4.74
CA SER A 212 -2.45 11.36 5.57
C SER A 212 -2.76 10.14 6.44
N HIS A 213 -2.62 8.93 5.92
CA HIS A 213 -2.92 7.71 6.66
C HIS A 213 -1.91 7.38 7.77
N ARG A 214 -0.74 8.05 7.78
CA ARG A 214 0.32 7.92 8.78
C ARG A 214 0.17 8.88 9.96
N ILE A 215 -0.69 9.87 9.83
CA ILE A 215 -0.84 10.96 10.80
C ILE A 215 -2.01 10.63 11.74
N ARG A 216 -1.81 10.87 13.03
CA ARG A 216 -2.86 10.79 14.04
C ARG A 216 -2.92 12.09 14.79
N THR A 217 -4.08 12.70 14.82
CA THR A 217 -4.38 13.93 15.55
C THR A 217 -4.86 13.62 16.96
N GLU A 218 -4.84 14.63 17.83
CA GLU A 218 -5.53 14.55 19.12
C GLU A 218 -7.03 14.58 18.87
N SER A 219 -7.76 13.73 19.58
CA SER A 219 -9.17 13.41 19.35
C SER A 219 -10.08 14.56 18.93
N GLY A 220 -10.84 14.36 17.89
CA GLY A 220 -12.18 14.93 17.72
C GLY A 220 -12.41 15.93 16.62
N GLY A 221 -11.57 16.12 15.60
CA GLY A 221 -11.96 17.05 14.56
C GLY A 221 -11.04 17.24 13.37
N THR A 222 -9.75 16.98 13.51
CA THR A 222 -8.80 17.18 12.44
C THR A 222 -8.35 15.81 11.91
N ASP A 223 -8.59 15.52 10.63
CA ASP A 223 -8.07 14.30 9.97
C ASP A 223 -6.58 14.49 9.65
N GLY A 224 -5.85 13.40 9.47
CA GLY A 224 -4.47 13.44 8.98
C GLY A 224 -4.35 14.12 7.61
N ALA A 225 -5.40 14.12 6.79
CA ALA A 225 -5.47 14.86 5.55
C ALA A 225 -5.39 16.38 5.78
N ASP A 226 -6.16 16.91 6.74
CA ASP A 226 -6.17 18.36 7.04
C ASP A 226 -4.77 18.84 7.48
N VAL A 227 -4.03 18.00 8.23
CA VAL A 227 -2.65 18.33 8.65
C VAL A 227 -1.69 18.36 7.45
N VAL A 228 -1.90 17.50 6.45
CA VAL A 228 -1.10 17.50 5.22
C VAL A 228 -1.43 18.73 4.37
N ASP A 229 -2.69 19.06 4.22
CA ASP A 229 -3.14 20.23 3.46
C ASP A 229 -2.59 21.52 4.08
N ASP A 230 -2.66 21.66 5.42
CA ASP A 230 -2.07 22.78 6.16
C ASP A 230 -0.53 22.83 6.01
N ALA A 231 0.13 21.67 5.91
CA ALA A 231 1.56 21.62 5.62
C ALA A 231 1.90 22.14 4.22
N LEU A 232 1.13 21.72 3.22
CA LEU A 232 1.30 22.13 1.82
C LEU A 232 1.08 23.64 1.63
N ASP A 233 0.10 24.20 2.34
CA ASP A 233 -0.22 25.63 2.28
C ASP A 233 0.88 26.51 2.93
N ARG A 234 1.51 26.03 4.01
CA ARG A 234 2.46 26.82 4.81
C ARG A 234 3.90 26.62 4.45
N ILE A 235 4.28 25.43 3.98
CA ILE A 235 5.68 25.11 3.66
C ILE A 235 5.94 25.46 2.20
N ARG A 236 6.68 26.53 1.98
CA ARG A 236 7.08 26.95 0.63
C ARG A 236 8.26 26.15 0.13
N VAL A 237 8.33 25.98 -1.17
CA VAL A 237 9.50 25.48 -1.87
C VAL A 237 10.53 26.63 -1.93
N GLU A 238 11.73 26.42 -1.45
CA GLU A 238 12.87 27.34 -1.54
C GLU A 238 13.87 26.78 -2.53
#